data_e5f3fccabf9004c40a8c9c3976726d0c
#
_entry.id   e5f3fccabf9004c40a8c9c3976726d0c
#
_cell.length_a   1.000
_cell.length_b   1.000
_cell.length_c   1.000
_cell.angle_alpha   90.00
_cell.angle_beta   90.00
_cell.angle_gamma   90.00
#
_symmetry.space_group_name_H-M   'P 1'
#
loop_
_entity.id
_entity.type
_entity.pdbx_description
1 polymer ?
#
loop_
_entity_poly.entity_id
_entity_poly.type
_entity_poly.pdbx_seq_one_letter_code
_entity_poly.pdbx_strand_id
1 'polypeptide(L)'
;MSFKMNSAPATLFEGTDERSNLIAAGRVLMREANGRGVKRVNTGSDFTGAMSDDKYARMNQLTRERVLMFCAKRGAVLDGRDAPENMDELRKRGHDYFTNQVFIKTLSGIVTDIVRPMVPYVLNNAMGRLAQMVNVPLGKTYEINVQSNDFFVWQDSSWGASRSVPENTLYPAVVTLNPKPISGETTAKWYQLVGNDADFGMWLNALVKGLYNKITALWYSALTAAAANTRYTPSYLTANSFTSANLNTIVEALMAANDVNADQIMIFARRPVLAKMLPTSTSADAALTYGLGYEWMRNGFLGVVQGIPVFEMRNAMLPGQVNTAGGMLMTDTNAYLAARAGDGYAPIYIGVEEGTPITLELTPSETADMTLNVNMTASLDVKPVFATKMGVIKNIS
;
A
#
# COMPACT_ATOMS: atom_id res chain seq x y z
N MET A 1 0.53 17.29 14.93
CA MET A 1 0.17 17.03 16.34
C MET A 1 1.08 15.96 16.90
N SER A 2 1.96 16.35 17.80
CA SER A 2 2.86 15.42 18.50
C SER A 2 2.06 14.76 19.62
N PHE A 3 1.65 13.51 19.44
CA PHE A 3 1.07 12.73 20.53
C PHE A 3 2.20 12.39 21.51
N LYS A 4 2.17 13.00 22.70
CA LYS A 4 3.02 12.57 23.81
C LYS A 4 2.53 11.19 24.27
N MET A 5 3.26 10.15 23.88
CA MET A 5 2.96 8.73 24.17
C MET A 5 3.09 8.33 25.65
N ASN A 6 3.26 9.29 26.56
CA ASN A 6 3.40 9.05 28.01
C ASN A 6 2.10 9.23 28.81
N SER A 7 0.97 9.49 28.15
CA SER A 7 -0.30 9.54 28.84
C SER A 7 -0.81 8.12 29.14
N ALA A 8 -1.23 7.88 30.37
CA ALA A 8 -1.84 6.63 30.78
C ALA A 8 -3.04 6.28 29.87
N PRO A 9 -3.33 5.00 29.60
CA PRO A 9 -4.45 4.59 28.73
C PRO A 9 -5.80 5.20 29.11
N ALA A 10 -5.99 5.57 30.36
CA ALA A 10 -7.19 6.24 30.87
C ALA A 10 -7.43 7.61 30.23
N THR A 11 -6.40 8.37 29.96
CA THR A 11 -6.53 9.74 29.39
C THR A 11 -6.94 9.74 27.93
N LEU A 12 -6.83 8.62 27.21
CA LEU A 12 -7.32 8.46 25.83
C LEU A 12 -8.86 8.44 25.74
N PHE A 13 -9.55 8.21 26.86
CA PHE A 13 -11.00 8.14 26.94
C PHE A 13 -11.64 9.35 27.62
N GLU A 14 -10.84 10.31 28.08
CA GLU A 14 -11.27 11.56 28.67
C GLU A 14 -11.42 12.62 27.58
N GLY A 15 -12.56 12.73 26.97
CA GLY A 15 -12.87 13.75 25.97
C GLY A 15 -14.37 13.95 25.79
N THR A 16 -14.74 15.08 25.19
CA THR A 16 -16.14 15.45 24.96
C THR A 16 -16.84 14.57 23.91
N ASP A 17 -16.08 13.89 23.06
CA ASP A 17 -16.60 12.93 22.05
C ASP A 17 -16.02 11.53 22.28
N GLU A 18 -16.79 10.68 22.93
CA GLU A 18 -16.42 9.29 23.23
C GLU A 18 -16.08 8.49 21.96
N ARG A 19 -16.80 8.73 20.86
CA ARG A 19 -16.55 8.04 19.59
C ARG A 19 -15.18 8.38 19.01
N SER A 20 -14.82 9.66 18.98
CA SER A 20 -13.51 10.11 18.47
C SER A 20 -12.34 9.55 19.28
N ASN A 21 -12.51 9.44 20.60
CA ASN A 21 -11.52 8.86 21.48
C ASN A 21 -11.34 7.35 21.24
N LEU A 22 -12.44 6.62 21.04
CA LEU A 22 -12.39 5.19 20.69
C LEU A 22 -11.70 4.95 19.34
N ILE A 23 -11.96 5.77 18.35
CA ILE A 23 -11.30 5.71 17.05
C ILE A 23 -9.80 5.99 17.19
N ALA A 24 -9.41 7.00 17.96
CA ALA A 24 -8.01 7.33 18.22
C ALA A 24 -7.29 6.17 18.94
N ALA A 25 -7.89 5.59 19.97
CA ALA A 25 -7.37 4.43 20.68
C ALA A 25 -7.21 3.21 19.77
N GLY A 26 -8.20 2.92 18.93
CA GLY A 26 -8.15 1.84 17.94
C GLY A 26 -7.01 2.00 16.93
N ARG A 27 -6.75 3.23 16.46
CA ARG A 27 -5.63 3.54 15.56
C ARG A 27 -4.27 3.33 16.21
N VAL A 28 -4.11 3.73 17.46
CA VAL A 28 -2.87 3.48 18.22
C VAL A 28 -2.68 1.98 18.39
N LEU A 29 -3.72 1.26 18.82
CA LEU A 29 -3.69 -0.18 19.01
C LEU A 29 -3.30 -0.92 17.73
N MET A 30 -3.87 -0.56 16.59
CA MET A 30 -3.56 -1.17 15.29
C MET A 30 -2.09 -0.94 14.89
N ARG A 31 -1.53 0.25 15.15
CA ARG A 31 -0.09 0.52 14.91
C ARG A 31 0.80 -0.34 15.78
N GLU A 32 0.48 -0.44 17.06
CA GLU A 32 1.23 -1.23 18.03
C GLU A 32 1.11 -2.74 17.78
N ALA A 33 0.00 -3.20 17.22
CA ALA A 33 -0.19 -4.60 16.81
C ALA A 33 0.72 -5.00 15.63
N ASN A 34 1.20 -4.03 14.86
CA ASN A 34 2.05 -4.30 13.72
C ASN A 34 3.43 -4.83 14.19
N GLY A 35 3.73 -6.09 13.88
CA GLY A 35 4.98 -6.75 14.26
C GLY A 35 4.93 -7.56 15.57
N ARG A 36 3.80 -7.57 16.30
CA ARG A 36 3.67 -8.41 17.52
C ARG A 36 3.42 -9.89 17.25
N GLY A 37 3.06 -10.26 16.05
CA GLY A 37 2.94 -11.67 15.64
C GLY A 37 4.26 -12.44 15.60
N VAL A 38 5.41 -11.75 15.74
CA VAL A 38 6.73 -12.34 15.92
C VAL A 38 7.12 -12.10 17.37
N LYS A 39 7.30 -13.16 18.18
CA LYS A 39 7.91 -13.07 19.50
C LYS A 39 9.27 -12.37 19.33
N ARG A 40 9.34 -11.09 19.71
CA ARG A 40 10.63 -10.40 19.80
C ARG A 40 11.40 -11.07 20.93
N VAL A 41 12.49 -11.72 20.59
CA VAL A 41 13.48 -12.14 21.57
C VAL A 41 13.93 -10.86 22.26
N ASN A 42 13.72 -10.79 23.57
CA ASN A 42 14.12 -9.68 24.43
C ASN A 42 15.64 -9.49 24.33
N THR A 43 16.09 -8.74 23.36
CA THR A 43 17.44 -8.17 23.37
C THR A 43 17.29 -6.85 24.10
N GLY A 44 17.69 -6.80 25.35
CA GLY A 44 17.58 -5.74 26.35
C GLY A 44 17.89 -4.28 25.98
N SER A 45 17.46 -3.85 24.82
CA SER A 45 17.45 -2.47 24.38
C SER A 45 16.02 -2.07 24.03
N ASP A 46 15.41 -1.28 24.88
CA ASP A 46 14.19 -0.50 24.62
C ASP A 46 14.40 0.49 23.45
N PHE A 47 14.76 -0.02 22.31
CA PHE A 47 14.80 0.77 21.10
C PHE A 47 13.43 0.70 20.46
N THR A 48 12.73 1.83 20.43
CA THR A 48 11.67 2.21 19.49
C THR A 48 10.36 2.72 20.08
N GLY A 49 10.24 3.03 21.35
CA GLY A 49 8.97 3.58 21.87
C GLY A 49 7.75 2.67 21.67
N ALA A 50 7.97 1.38 21.36
CA ALA A 50 6.92 0.39 21.29
C ALA A 50 6.38 0.12 22.70
N MET A 51 5.06 0.05 22.82
CA MET A 51 4.38 -0.24 24.07
C MET A 51 4.80 -1.62 24.60
N SER A 52 5.05 -1.75 25.92
CA SER A 52 5.33 -3.05 26.53
C SER A 52 4.14 -4.00 26.33
N ASP A 53 4.39 -5.32 26.39
CA ASP A 53 3.35 -6.32 26.13
C ASP A 53 2.19 -6.22 27.13
N ASP A 54 2.47 -5.94 28.39
CA ASP A 54 1.44 -5.76 29.43
C ASP A 54 0.57 -4.51 29.17
N LYS A 55 1.20 -3.39 28.80
CA LYS A 55 0.47 -2.16 28.45
C LYS A 55 -0.36 -2.36 27.19
N TYR A 56 0.18 -3.07 26.21
CA TYR A 56 -0.56 -3.39 24.99
C TYR A 56 -1.78 -4.28 25.29
N ALA A 57 -1.59 -5.37 26.04
CA ALA A 57 -2.70 -6.27 26.41
C ALA A 57 -3.80 -5.53 27.15
N ARG A 58 -3.43 -4.69 28.12
CA ARG A 58 -4.39 -3.85 28.86
C ARG A 58 -5.09 -2.84 27.95
N MET A 59 -4.37 -2.18 27.06
CA MET A 59 -4.97 -1.23 26.12
C MET A 59 -5.88 -1.94 25.14
N ASN A 60 -5.50 -3.11 24.63
CA ASN A 60 -6.32 -3.94 23.75
C ASN A 60 -7.66 -4.33 24.43
N GLN A 61 -7.58 -4.82 25.66
CA GLN A 61 -8.75 -5.17 26.43
C GLN A 61 -9.67 -3.95 26.65
N LEU A 62 -9.13 -2.86 27.18
CA LEU A 62 -9.89 -1.62 27.45
C LEU A 62 -10.53 -1.03 26.19
N THR A 63 -9.79 -0.96 25.08
CA THR A 63 -10.31 -0.42 23.83
C THR A 63 -11.44 -1.28 23.29
N ARG A 64 -11.27 -2.59 23.28
CA ARG A 64 -12.30 -3.53 22.84
C ARG A 64 -13.57 -3.42 23.71
N GLU A 65 -13.40 -3.49 25.04
CA GLU A 65 -14.53 -3.39 25.98
C GLU A 65 -15.30 -2.08 25.81
N ARG A 66 -14.59 -0.96 25.69
CA ARG A 66 -15.20 0.36 25.50
C ARG A 66 -15.92 0.47 24.16
N VAL A 67 -15.36 -0.05 23.07
CA VAL A 67 -16.01 -0.07 21.76
C VAL A 67 -17.31 -0.89 21.83
N LEU A 68 -17.26 -2.10 22.39
CA LEU A 68 -18.43 -2.96 22.51
C LEU A 68 -19.52 -2.34 23.40
N MET A 69 -19.13 -1.75 24.53
CA MET A 69 -20.09 -1.07 25.43
C MET A 69 -20.71 0.17 24.77
N PHE A 70 -19.95 0.95 24.04
CA PHE A 70 -20.48 2.07 23.26
C PHE A 70 -21.51 1.63 22.22
N CYS A 71 -21.21 0.54 21.47
CA CYS A 71 -22.13 -0.03 20.50
C CYS A 71 -23.38 -0.57 21.18
N ALA A 72 -23.25 -1.23 22.34
CA ALA A 72 -24.36 -1.77 23.10
C ALA A 72 -25.28 -0.68 23.65
N LYS A 73 -24.74 0.40 24.20
CA LYS A 73 -25.54 1.55 24.65
C LYS A 73 -26.34 2.16 23.50
N ARG A 74 -25.76 2.31 22.33
CA ARG A 74 -26.47 2.82 21.15
C ARG A 74 -27.54 1.85 20.66
N GLY A 75 -27.25 0.55 20.63
CA GLY A 75 -28.22 -0.48 20.27
C GLY A 75 -29.40 -0.52 21.22
N ALA A 76 -29.16 -0.45 22.53
CA ALA A 76 -30.18 -0.48 23.54
C ALA A 76 -31.13 0.73 23.48
N VAL A 77 -30.58 1.94 23.32
CA VAL A 77 -31.38 3.19 23.26
C VAL A 77 -32.40 3.14 22.13
N LEU A 78 -32.03 2.62 20.96
CA LEU A 78 -32.95 2.56 19.81
C LEU A 78 -33.93 1.41 19.87
N ASP A 79 -33.61 0.32 20.59
CA ASP A 79 -34.53 -0.80 20.83
C ASP A 79 -35.46 -0.60 22.04
N GLY A 80 -35.32 0.52 22.77
CA GLY A 80 -36.08 0.80 23.99
C GLY A 80 -35.77 -0.17 25.13
N ARG A 81 -34.59 -0.76 25.15
CA ARG A 81 -34.10 -1.69 26.18
C ARG A 81 -33.09 -1.00 27.08
N ASP A 82 -32.93 -1.50 28.29
CA ASP A 82 -31.90 -1.02 29.20
C ASP A 82 -30.51 -1.36 28.64
N ALA A 83 -29.63 -0.37 28.63
CA ALA A 83 -28.24 -0.56 28.23
C ALA A 83 -27.50 -1.42 29.26
N PRO A 84 -26.56 -2.30 28.84
CA PRO A 84 -25.76 -3.08 29.77
C PRO A 84 -24.89 -2.16 30.62
N GLU A 85 -24.80 -2.41 31.91
CA GLU A 85 -23.97 -1.65 32.83
C GLU A 85 -22.49 -2.06 32.73
N ASN A 86 -22.23 -3.34 32.43
CA ASN A 86 -20.91 -3.91 32.38
C ASN A 86 -20.75 -4.99 31.28
N MET A 87 -19.52 -5.41 31.04
CA MET A 87 -19.21 -6.43 30.03
C MET A 87 -19.80 -7.81 30.34
N ASP A 88 -20.01 -8.15 31.61
CA ASP A 88 -20.58 -9.45 32.00
C ASP A 88 -22.07 -9.51 31.66
N GLU A 89 -22.77 -8.42 31.80
CA GLU A 89 -24.15 -8.30 31.36
C GLU A 89 -24.24 -8.37 29.81
N LEU A 90 -23.34 -7.67 29.11
CA LEU A 90 -23.28 -7.75 27.66
C LEU A 90 -23.01 -9.19 27.19
N ARG A 91 -22.11 -9.92 27.88
CA ARG A 91 -21.86 -11.33 27.58
C ARG A 91 -23.07 -12.22 27.78
N LYS A 92 -23.79 -12.02 28.87
CA LYS A 92 -25.04 -12.78 29.16
C LYS A 92 -26.12 -12.53 28.08
N ARG A 93 -26.17 -11.31 27.54
CA ARG A 93 -27.13 -10.91 26.50
C ARG A 93 -26.51 -10.94 25.10
N GLY A 94 -25.42 -11.68 24.91
CA GLY A 94 -24.64 -11.68 23.69
C GLY A 94 -25.43 -12.01 22.42
N HIS A 95 -26.41 -12.91 22.49
CA HIS A 95 -27.25 -13.25 21.36
C HIS A 95 -28.14 -12.07 20.91
N ASP A 96 -28.69 -11.31 21.86
CA ASP A 96 -29.55 -10.15 21.55
C ASP A 96 -28.77 -9.08 20.79
N TYR A 97 -27.49 -8.83 21.19
CA TYR A 97 -26.64 -7.86 20.53
C TYR A 97 -26.09 -8.36 19.20
N PHE A 98 -25.88 -9.66 19.05
CA PHE A 98 -25.48 -10.28 17.79
C PHE A 98 -26.51 -10.05 16.68
N THR A 99 -27.79 -10.10 17.01
CA THR A 99 -28.89 -9.87 16.06
C THR A 99 -29.29 -8.40 15.95
N ASN A 100 -28.76 -7.52 16.81
CA ASN A 100 -29.10 -6.10 16.82
C ASN A 100 -28.41 -5.35 15.72
N GLN A 101 -29.16 -4.95 14.70
CA GLN A 101 -28.61 -4.24 13.52
C GLN A 101 -27.93 -2.91 13.86
N VAL A 102 -28.42 -2.19 14.88
CA VAL A 102 -27.88 -0.89 15.28
C VAL A 102 -26.51 -1.09 15.93
N PHE A 103 -26.38 -2.10 16.79
CA PHE A 103 -25.11 -2.48 17.37
C PHE A 103 -24.08 -2.80 16.28
N ILE A 104 -24.43 -3.68 15.35
CA ILE A 104 -23.58 -4.14 14.27
C ILE A 104 -23.17 -2.98 13.33
N LYS A 105 -24.12 -2.12 12.94
CA LYS A 105 -23.83 -0.94 12.11
C LYS A 105 -22.92 0.08 12.82
N THR A 106 -23.13 0.28 14.12
CA THR A 106 -22.27 1.18 14.91
C THR A 106 -20.85 0.63 15.02
N LEU A 107 -20.70 -0.67 15.27
CA LEU A 107 -19.41 -1.35 15.32
C LEU A 107 -18.71 -1.26 13.96
N SER A 108 -19.41 -1.56 12.88
CA SER A 108 -18.93 -1.43 11.51
C SER A 108 -18.41 -0.01 11.22
N GLY A 109 -19.19 1.02 11.59
CA GLY A 109 -18.81 2.41 11.42
C GLY A 109 -17.53 2.80 12.18
N ILE A 110 -17.39 2.35 13.44
CA ILE A 110 -16.17 2.62 14.24
C ILE A 110 -14.94 1.95 13.61
N VAL A 111 -15.06 0.67 13.23
CA VAL A 111 -13.96 -0.06 12.60
C VAL A 111 -13.58 0.57 11.25
N THR A 112 -14.56 0.98 10.45
CA THR A 112 -14.32 1.73 9.20
C THR A 112 -13.53 3.02 9.46
N ASP A 113 -13.93 3.80 10.45
CA ASP A 113 -13.26 5.06 10.79
C ASP A 113 -11.84 4.87 11.37
N ILE A 114 -11.57 3.72 11.99
CA ILE A 114 -10.21 3.34 12.42
C ILE A 114 -9.33 3.01 11.20
N VAL A 115 -9.84 2.22 10.26
CA VAL A 115 -9.07 1.69 9.11
C VAL A 115 -8.89 2.72 8.00
N ARG A 116 -9.89 3.58 7.75
CA ARG A 116 -9.92 4.55 6.64
C ARG A 116 -8.65 5.39 6.47
N PRO A 117 -8.07 6.02 7.50
CA PRO A 117 -6.88 6.87 7.33
C PRO A 117 -5.60 6.09 7.05
N MET A 118 -5.61 4.77 7.25
CA MET A 118 -4.41 3.94 7.02
C MET A 118 -4.20 3.63 5.55
N VAL A 119 -5.21 3.75 4.71
CA VAL A 119 -5.12 3.46 3.28
C VAL A 119 -4.22 4.44 2.54
N PRO A 120 -4.40 5.77 2.66
CA PRO A 120 -3.46 6.72 2.08
C PRO A 120 -2.04 6.53 2.58
N TYR A 121 -1.87 6.20 3.87
CA TYR A 121 -0.55 5.95 4.46
C TYR A 121 0.13 4.72 3.86
N VAL A 122 -0.62 3.64 3.67
CA VAL A 122 -0.13 2.40 3.05
C VAL A 122 0.26 2.63 1.60
N LEU A 123 -0.58 3.32 0.84
CA LEU A 123 -0.33 3.66 -0.55
C LEU A 123 0.90 4.56 -0.72
N ASN A 124 1.05 5.55 0.15
CA ASN A 124 2.14 6.53 0.09
C ASN A 124 3.51 5.91 0.44
N ASN A 125 3.56 4.98 1.39
CA ASN A 125 4.84 4.37 1.81
C ASN A 125 5.39 3.34 0.82
N ALA A 126 4.53 2.54 0.21
CA ALA A 126 4.97 1.42 -0.62
C ALA A 126 5.16 1.79 -2.09
N MET A 127 4.39 2.74 -2.58
CA MET A 127 4.27 3.03 -4.01
C MET A 127 4.47 4.52 -4.33
N GLY A 128 4.54 5.38 -3.31
CA GLY A 128 4.50 6.84 -3.45
C GLY A 128 5.65 7.48 -4.26
N ARG A 129 6.64 6.68 -4.64
CA ARG A 129 7.72 7.15 -5.51
C ARG A 129 7.47 6.89 -7.00
N LEU A 130 6.61 5.90 -7.30
CA LEU A 130 6.25 5.50 -8.67
C LEU A 130 4.81 5.80 -9.03
N ALA A 131 3.94 5.98 -8.06
CA ALA A 131 2.53 6.15 -8.29
C ALA A 131 2.03 7.46 -7.68
N GLN A 132 1.22 8.18 -8.43
CA GLN A 132 0.48 9.34 -7.96
C GLN A 132 -0.94 8.95 -7.61
N MET A 133 -1.38 9.30 -6.40
CA MET A 133 -2.78 9.17 -6.01
C MET A 133 -3.62 10.31 -6.53
N VAL A 134 -4.78 9.98 -7.07
CA VAL A 134 -5.80 10.92 -7.52
C VAL A 134 -7.14 10.55 -6.91
N ASN A 135 -7.80 11.54 -6.31
CA ASN A 135 -9.17 11.37 -5.84
C ASN A 135 -10.13 11.51 -7.01
N VAL A 136 -10.96 10.50 -7.22
CA VAL A 136 -11.97 10.46 -8.28
C VAL A 136 -13.34 10.65 -7.65
N PRO A 137 -14.15 11.62 -8.06
CA PRO A 137 -15.48 11.81 -7.52
C PRO A 137 -16.35 10.56 -7.70
N LEU A 138 -17.22 10.29 -6.74
CA LEU A 138 -18.11 9.12 -6.73
C LEU A 138 -18.90 9.01 -8.04
N GLY A 139 -18.81 7.85 -8.69
CA GLY A 139 -19.54 7.56 -9.93
C GLY A 139 -19.04 8.32 -11.16
N LYS A 140 -17.88 9.00 -11.08
CA LYS A 140 -17.24 9.67 -12.22
C LYS A 140 -15.96 8.96 -12.61
N THR A 141 -15.50 9.26 -13.81
CA THR A 141 -14.18 8.90 -14.30
C THR A 141 -13.25 10.11 -14.21
N TYR A 142 -11.98 9.86 -13.95
CA TYR A 142 -10.96 10.90 -14.00
C TYR A 142 -10.11 10.71 -15.26
N GLU A 143 -10.05 11.73 -16.09
CA GLU A 143 -9.32 11.71 -17.34
C GLU A 143 -7.99 12.42 -17.18
N ILE A 144 -6.92 11.73 -17.52
CA ILE A 144 -5.56 12.25 -17.53
C ILE A 144 -5.19 12.49 -18.99
N ASN A 145 -5.09 13.75 -19.37
CA ASN A 145 -4.60 14.13 -20.69
C ASN A 145 -3.09 13.94 -20.71
N VAL A 146 -2.64 12.99 -21.51
CA VAL A 146 -1.22 12.69 -21.66
C VAL A 146 -0.76 13.25 -23.00
N GLN A 147 0.14 14.23 -22.94
CA GLN A 147 0.81 14.71 -24.14
C GLN A 147 1.94 13.75 -24.52
N SER A 148 2.13 13.55 -25.82
CA SER A 148 3.27 12.80 -26.30
C SER A 148 4.54 13.66 -26.12
N ASN A 149 5.63 13.05 -25.65
CA ASN A 149 6.92 13.70 -25.55
C ASN A 149 7.67 13.73 -26.89
N ASP A 150 6.98 13.49 -28.01
CA ASP A 150 7.60 13.58 -29.33
C ASP A 150 7.97 15.02 -29.64
N PHE A 151 9.22 15.23 -30.03
CA PHE A 151 9.75 16.53 -30.38
C PHE A 151 9.32 16.94 -31.79
N PHE A 152 9.11 18.23 -31.99
CA PHE A 152 8.92 18.77 -33.35
C PHE A 152 10.21 18.60 -34.15
N VAL A 153 10.10 18.06 -35.34
CA VAL A 153 11.23 17.92 -36.25
C VAL A 153 11.45 19.26 -36.93
N TRP A 154 12.61 19.85 -36.66
CA TRP A 154 13.07 21.03 -37.37
C TRP A 154 13.92 20.57 -38.55
N GLN A 155 13.63 21.07 -39.72
CA GLN A 155 14.35 20.75 -40.95
C GLN A 155 14.96 22.01 -41.57
N ASP A 156 16.19 21.90 -42.00
CA ASP A 156 16.81 22.96 -42.78
C ASP A 156 16.10 23.10 -44.11
N SER A 157 15.59 24.29 -44.40
CA SER A 157 14.92 24.58 -45.67
C SER A 157 15.65 25.66 -46.42
N SER A 158 16.00 25.44 -47.70
CA SER A 158 16.55 26.47 -48.58
C SER A 158 15.45 27.42 -49.06
N TRP A 159 15.81 28.66 -49.26
CA TRP A 159 14.91 29.67 -49.81
C TRP A 159 14.40 29.24 -51.19
N GLY A 160 13.07 29.16 -51.34
CA GLY A 160 12.45 28.84 -52.64
C GLY A 160 12.15 27.35 -52.88
N ALA A 161 12.51 26.44 -51.99
CA ALA A 161 12.15 25.02 -52.10
C ALA A 161 10.74 24.75 -51.59
N SER A 162 10.01 23.83 -52.24
CA SER A 162 8.75 23.28 -51.73
C SER A 162 8.97 22.65 -50.37
N ARG A 163 8.29 23.13 -49.36
CA ARG A 163 8.44 22.66 -47.98
C ARG A 163 7.66 21.38 -47.78
N SER A 164 8.32 20.28 -47.74
CA SER A 164 7.80 19.00 -47.15
C SER A 164 8.36 18.86 -45.76
N VAL A 165 7.75 19.54 -44.79
CA VAL A 165 8.13 19.36 -43.38
C VAL A 165 7.27 18.21 -42.84
N PRO A 166 7.86 17.19 -42.21
CA PRO A 166 7.10 16.14 -41.60
C PRO A 166 6.20 16.72 -40.48
N GLU A 167 4.90 16.44 -40.58
CA GLU A 167 3.94 16.85 -39.56
C GLU A 167 4.07 15.94 -38.34
N ASN A 168 4.51 16.50 -37.23
CA ASN A 168 4.44 15.84 -35.94
C ASN A 168 3.09 16.19 -35.30
N THR A 169 2.25 15.22 -35.19
CA THR A 169 0.97 15.36 -34.49
C THR A 169 1.19 15.06 -33.00
N LEU A 170 1.01 16.08 -32.17
CA LEU A 170 0.85 15.93 -30.74
C LEU A 170 -0.54 15.30 -30.51
N TYR A 171 -0.60 13.97 -30.47
CA TYR A 171 -1.85 13.30 -30.10
C TYR A 171 -2.05 13.40 -28.60
N PRO A 172 -3.06 14.14 -28.12
CA PRO A 172 -3.48 14.03 -26.75
C PRO A 172 -4.03 12.61 -26.56
N ALA A 173 -3.33 11.81 -25.81
CA ALA A 173 -3.86 10.53 -25.40
C ALA A 173 -4.51 10.72 -24.02
N VAL A 174 -5.69 10.19 -23.85
CA VAL A 174 -6.44 10.25 -22.60
C VAL A 174 -6.33 8.89 -21.91
N VAL A 175 -5.85 8.89 -20.67
CA VAL A 175 -5.90 7.72 -19.79
C VAL A 175 -7.04 7.96 -18.81
N THR A 176 -8.07 7.15 -18.88
CA THR A 176 -9.24 7.26 -18.00
C THR A 176 -9.09 6.35 -16.80
N LEU A 177 -9.09 6.92 -15.60
CA LEU A 177 -9.20 6.18 -14.34
C LEU A 177 -10.68 5.97 -14.00
N ASN A 178 -11.07 4.73 -13.82
CA ASN A 178 -12.42 4.34 -13.44
C ASN A 178 -12.34 3.41 -12.21
N PRO A 179 -12.41 3.95 -10.99
CA PRO A 179 -12.37 3.15 -9.78
C PRO A 179 -13.44 2.07 -9.79
N LYS A 180 -13.03 0.83 -9.55
CA LYS A 180 -13.91 -0.32 -9.45
C LYS A 180 -13.91 -0.84 -8.02
N PRO A 181 -15.06 -1.32 -7.51
CA PRO A 181 -15.12 -1.89 -6.19
C PRO A 181 -14.29 -3.18 -6.13
N ILE A 182 -13.46 -3.26 -5.11
CA ILE A 182 -12.69 -4.44 -4.73
C ILE A 182 -13.22 -4.85 -3.37
N SER A 183 -13.72 -6.05 -3.26
CA SER A 183 -14.24 -6.58 -2.00
C SER A 183 -13.38 -7.73 -1.49
N GLY A 184 -13.29 -7.82 -0.17
CA GLY A 184 -12.72 -8.94 0.55
C GLY A 184 -13.64 -9.31 1.70
N GLU A 185 -13.83 -10.61 1.92
CA GLU A 185 -14.64 -11.14 2.99
C GLU A 185 -13.77 -11.97 3.94
N THR A 186 -14.02 -11.83 5.23
CA THR A 186 -13.47 -12.68 6.27
C THR A 186 -14.52 -12.94 7.34
N THR A 187 -14.34 -13.99 8.12
CA THR A 187 -15.25 -14.35 9.19
C THR A 187 -14.62 -14.08 10.55
N ALA A 188 -15.41 -13.60 11.51
CA ALA A 188 -15.02 -13.44 12.89
C ALA A 188 -16.07 -14.11 13.80
N LYS A 189 -15.62 -14.86 14.80
CA LYS A 189 -16.53 -15.47 15.75
C LYS A 189 -16.93 -14.47 16.82
N TRP A 190 -18.23 -14.29 16.99
CA TRP A 190 -18.79 -13.33 17.94
C TRP A 190 -18.28 -13.52 19.37
N TYR A 191 -18.26 -14.76 19.84
CA TYR A 191 -17.81 -15.06 21.20
C TYR A 191 -16.32 -14.77 21.42
N GLN A 192 -15.49 -14.84 20.38
CA GLN A 192 -14.10 -14.41 20.46
C GLN A 192 -13.98 -12.89 20.55
N LEU A 193 -14.85 -12.16 19.85
CA LEU A 193 -14.86 -10.71 19.90
C LEU A 193 -15.33 -10.18 21.26
N VAL A 194 -16.36 -10.81 21.84
CA VAL A 194 -16.96 -10.44 23.14
C VAL A 194 -16.20 -11.08 24.32
N GLY A 195 -15.67 -12.29 24.12
CA GLY A 195 -14.77 -12.96 25.06
C GLY A 195 -13.41 -12.26 25.17
N ASN A 196 -12.52 -12.79 25.95
CA ASN A 196 -11.19 -12.19 26.15
C ASN A 196 -10.11 -12.73 25.20
N ASP A 197 -10.50 -13.59 24.24
CA ASP A 197 -9.57 -14.39 23.44
C ASP A 197 -9.10 -13.71 22.15
N ALA A 198 -9.81 -12.67 21.69
CA ALA A 198 -9.44 -11.98 20.45
C ALA A 198 -8.58 -10.74 20.70
N ASP A 199 -7.42 -10.71 20.06
CA ASP A 199 -6.64 -9.49 19.95
C ASP A 199 -7.26 -8.56 18.88
N PHE A 200 -8.00 -7.57 19.34
CA PHE A 200 -8.71 -6.62 18.49
C PHE A 200 -7.74 -5.82 17.59
N GLY A 201 -6.57 -5.46 18.11
CA GLY A 201 -5.55 -4.76 17.34
C GLY A 201 -4.95 -5.61 16.23
N MET A 202 -4.68 -6.90 16.49
CA MET A 202 -4.20 -7.84 15.48
C MET A 202 -5.26 -8.07 14.40
N TRP A 203 -6.52 -8.17 14.77
CA TRP A 203 -7.62 -8.32 13.82
C TRP A 203 -7.74 -7.11 12.88
N LEU A 204 -7.71 -5.88 13.41
CA LEU A 204 -7.71 -4.65 12.61
C LEU A 204 -6.50 -4.59 11.67
N ASN A 205 -5.32 -4.98 12.15
CA ASN A 205 -4.10 -5.01 11.35
C ASN A 205 -4.19 -6.06 10.22
N ALA A 206 -4.82 -7.20 10.45
CA ALA A 206 -5.01 -8.22 9.43
C ALA A 206 -5.90 -7.72 8.28
N LEU A 207 -6.96 -6.96 8.58
CA LEU A 207 -7.81 -6.32 7.57
C LEU A 207 -7.02 -5.37 6.67
N VAL A 208 -6.20 -4.49 7.28
CA VAL A 208 -5.36 -3.54 6.54
C VAL A 208 -4.32 -4.26 5.69
N LYS A 209 -3.69 -5.33 6.21
CA LYS A 209 -2.72 -6.13 5.46
C LYS A 209 -3.34 -6.82 4.24
N GLY A 210 -4.56 -7.33 4.37
CA GLY A 210 -5.28 -7.93 3.25
C GLY A 210 -5.50 -6.94 2.11
N LEU A 211 -5.96 -5.73 2.43
CA LEU A 211 -6.13 -4.66 1.46
C LEU A 211 -4.80 -4.23 0.83
N TYR A 212 -3.75 -4.06 1.65
CA TYR A 212 -2.40 -3.75 1.16
C TYR A 212 -1.90 -4.76 0.14
N ASN A 213 -2.05 -6.05 0.42
CA ASN A 213 -1.64 -7.10 -0.50
C ASN A 213 -2.41 -7.03 -1.83
N LYS A 214 -3.72 -6.73 -1.78
CA LYS A 214 -4.53 -6.56 -2.99
C LYS A 214 -4.10 -5.35 -3.82
N ILE A 215 -3.84 -4.22 -3.20
CA ILE A 215 -3.35 -3.01 -3.87
C ILE A 215 -1.97 -3.28 -4.49
N THR A 216 -1.08 -3.94 -3.77
CA THR A 216 0.24 -4.34 -4.28
C THR A 216 0.10 -5.26 -5.51
N ALA A 217 -0.87 -6.18 -5.50
CA ALA A 217 -1.14 -7.04 -6.63
C ALA A 217 -1.59 -6.27 -7.87
N LEU A 218 -2.50 -5.31 -7.71
CA LEU A 218 -2.97 -4.46 -8.80
C LEU A 218 -1.85 -3.58 -9.37
N TRP A 219 -1.08 -2.98 -8.49
CA TRP A 219 0.07 -2.17 -8.88
C TRP A 219 1.11 -2.98 -9.64
N TYR A 220 1.45 -4.17 -9.16
CA TYR A 220 2.38 -5.07 -9.83
C TYR A 220 1.86 -5.53 -11.18
N SER A 221 0.55 -5.84 -11.28
CA SER A 221 -0.09 -6.17 -12.55
C SER A 221 -0.03 -5.01 -13.54
N ALA A 222 -0.26 -3.77 -13.10
CA ALA A 222 -0.12 -2.58 -13.93
C ALA A 222 1.32 -2.36 -14.41
N LEU A 223 2.30 -2.54 -13.51
CA LEU A 223 3.72 -2.43 -13.81
C LEU A 223 4.17 -3.47 -14.86
N THR A 224 3.79 -4.74 -14.67
CA THR A 224 4.15 -5.82 -15.61
C THR A 224 3.44 -5.65 -16.96
N ALA A 225 2.21 -5.18 -16.97
CA ALA A 225 1.50 -4.86 -18.20
C ALA A 225 2.15 -3.69 -18.96
N ALA A 226 2.61 -2.66 -18.25
CA ALA A 226 3.36 -1.56 -18.84
C ALA A 226 4.71 -2.04 -19.41
N ALA A 227 5.42 -2.88 -18.68
CA ALA A 227 6.69 -3.45 -19.10
C ALA A 227 6.59 -4.38 -20.33
N ALA A 228 5.43 -4.99 -20.55
CA ALA A 228 5.16 -5.84 -21.72
C ALA A 228 4.69 -5.04 -22.94
N ASN A 229 4.29 -3.80 -22.79
CA ASN A 229 3.73 -2.98 -23.85
C ASN A 229 4.79 -2.05 -24.44
N THR A 230 5.06 -2.16 -25.73
CA THR A 230 6.05 -1.36 -26.45
C THR A 230 5.79 0.16 -26.42
N ARG A 231 4.57 0.58 -26.15
CA ARG A 231 4.21 1.98 -26.00
C ARG A 231 4.80 2.61 -24.74
N TYR A 232 4.88 1.84 -23.64
CA TYR A 232 5.46 2.27 -22.37
C TYR A 232 6.95 1.91 -22.28
N THR A 233 7.31 0.73 -22.78
CA THR A 233 8.64 0.16 -22.75
C THR A 233 9.07 -0.24 -24.16
N PRO A 234 9.53 0.72 -24.97
CA PRO A 234 10.07 0.43 -26.31
C PRO A 234 11.25 -0.54 -26.26
N SER A 235 11.53 -1.20 -27.38
CA SER A 235 12.60 -2.21 -27.47
C SER A 235 13.98 -1.67 -27.09
N TYR A 236 14.28 -0.41 -27.41
CA TYR A 236 15.55 0.23 -27.07
C TYR A 236 15.73 0.49 -25.56
N LEU A 237 14.65 0.43 -24.77
CA LEU A 237 14.65 0.50 -23.30
C LEU A 237 14.60 -0.87 -22.63
N THR A 238 14.84 -1.95 -23.37
CA THR A 238 14.77 -3.31 -22.86
C THR A 238 16.12 -4.02 -23.03
N ALA A 239 16.64 -4.60 -21.94
CA ALA A 239 17.78 -5.51 -21.98
C ALA A 239 17.41 -6.88 -21.42
N ASN A 240 18.06 -7.95 -21.92
CA ASN A 240 17.78 -9.33 -21.49
C ASN A 240 18.71 -9.84 -20.38
N SER A 241 19.69 -9.03 -19.96
CA SER A 241 20.61 -9.36 -18.87
C SER A 241 21.12 -8.09 -18.22
N PHE A 242 21.45 -8.19 -16.94
CA PHE A 242 22.11 -7.10 -16.23
C PHE A 242 23.61 -7.08 -16.55
N THR A 243 24.05 -5.99 -17.14
CA THR A 243 25.46 -5.60 -17.26
C THR A 243 25.57 -4.10 -17.04
N SER A 244 26.73 -3.62 -16.59
CA SER A 244 26.97 -2.19 -16.43
C SER A 244 26.75 -1.40 -17.74
N ALA A 245 27.13 -1.98 -18.87
CA ALA A 245 26.91 -1.38 -20.18
C ALA A 245 25.41 -1.27 -20.53
N ASN A 246 24.65 -2.34 -20.34
CA ASN A 246 23.21 -2.33 -20.60
C ASN A 246 22.47 -1.35 -19.71
N LEU A 247 22.84 -1.25 -18.43
CA LEU A 247 22.24 -0.28 -17.51
C LEU A 247 22.49 1.15 -18.01
N ASN A 248 23.74 1.50 -18.34
CA ASN A 248 24.08 2.84 -18.83
C ASN A 248 23.36 3.18 -20.14
N THR A 249 23.28 2.24 -21.08
CA THR A 249 22.56 2.44 -22.35
C THR A 249 21.06 2.72 -22.10
N ILE A 250 20.42 1.96 -21.21
CA ILE A 250 19.00 2.17 -20.88
C ILE A 250 18.82 3.50 -20.15
N VAL A 251 19.71 3.85 -19.23
CA VAL A 251 19.63 5.11 -18.48
C VAL A 251 19.78 6.30 -19.42
N GLU A 252 20.77 6.29 -20.31
CA GLU A 252 20.96 7.34 -21.32
C GLU A 252 19.72 7.48 -22.22
N ALA A 253 19.19 6.37 -22.69
CA ALA A 253 17.98 6.36 -23.51
C ALA A 253 16.74 6.85 -22.74
N LEU A 254 16.61 6.52 -21.44
CA LEU A 254 15.54 7.03 -20.58
C LEU A 254 15.66 8.53 -20.32
N MET A 255 16.88 9.03 -20.09
CA MET A 255 17.13 10.46 -19.95
C MET A 255 16.67 11.22 -21.20
N ALA A 256 17.04 10.72 -22.38
CA ALA A 256 16.64 11.33 -23.64
C ALA A 256 15.14 11.22 -23.92
N ALA A 257 14.51 10.06 -23.62
CA ALA A 257 13.10 9.82 -23.92
C ALA A 257 12.13 10.57 -22.99
N ASN A 258 12.56 10.86 -21.76
CA ASN A 258 11.72 11.53 -20.75
C ASN A 258 12.16 12.97 -20.45
N ASP A 259 13.24 13.45 -21.08
CA ASP A 259 13.85 14.76 -20.80
C ASP A 259 14.15 14.97 -19.30
N VAL A 260 14.82 13.98 -18.69
CA VAL A 260 15.15 13.95 -17.27
C VAL A 260 16.64 13.71 -17.04
N ASN A 261 17.12 14.08 -15.86
CA ASN A 261 18.50 13.81 -15.44
C ASN A 261 18.62 12.41 -14.81
N ALA A 262 19.82 11.87 -14.73
CA ALA A 262 20.10 10.55 -14.17
C ALA A 262 19.68 10.40 -12.70
N ASP A 263 19.77 11.47 -11.90
CA ASP A 263 19.36 11.51 -10.49
C ASP A 263 17.84 11.38 -10.29
N GLN A 264 17.06 11.63 -11.33
CA GLN A 264 15.61 11.47 -11.33
C GLN A 264 15.18 10.05 -11.73
N ILE A 265 16.09 9.23 -12.27
CA ILE A 265 15.82 7.84 -12.62
C ILE A 265 16.02 6.95 -11.40
N MET A 266 15.17 5.96 -11.24
CA MET A 266 15.17 5.02 -10.12
C MET A 266 15.05 3.60 -10.61
N ILE A 267 15.72 2.66 -9.93
CA ILE A 267 15.63 1.23 -10.18
C ILE A 267 14.69 0.59 -9.15
N PHE A 268 13.75 -0.20 -9.62
CA PHE A 268 12.81 -0.93 -8.79
C PHE A 268 12.89 -2.41 -9.12
N ALA A 269 13.18 -3.23 -8.11
CA ALA A 269 13.16 -4.67 -8.26
C ALA A 269 12.92 -5.37 -6.92
N ARG A 270 12.66 -6.67 -6.99
CA ARG A 270 12.60 -7.52 -5.80
C ARG A 270 13.98 -7.70 -5.19
N ARG A 271 14.02 -7.92 -3.88
CA ARG A 271 15.28 -8.15 -3.15
C ARG A 271 16.19 -9.21 -3.78
N PRO A 272 15.71 -10.39 -4.20
CA PRO A 272 16.58 -11.39 -4.84
C PRO A 272 17.20 -10.92 -6.16
N VAL A 273 16.51 -10.05 -6.88
CA VAL A 273 17.00 -9.43 -8.12
C VAL A 273 18.03 -8.35 -7.80
N LEU A 274 17.74 -7.47 -6.84
CA LEU A 274 18.65 -6.42 -6.41
C LEU A 274 19.96 -6.97 -5.86
N ALA A 275 19.92 -8.09 -5.14
CA ALA A 275 21.11 -8.74 -4.61
C ALA A 275 22.09 -9.24 -5.70
N LYS A 276 21.58 -9.45 -6.93
CA LYS A 276 22.36 -9.88 -8.08
C LYS A 276 22.85 -8.72 -8.97
N MET A 277 22.34 -7.51 -8.73
CA MET A 277 22.75 -6.30 -9.44
C MET A 277 24.06 -5.74 -8.87
N LEU A 278 25.10 -6.56 -8.84
CA LEU A 278 26.44 -6.17 -8.44
C LEU A 278 27.25 -5.80 -9.69
N PRO A 279 28.12 -4.79 -9.62
CA PRO A 279 29.04 -4.51 -10.70
C PRO A 279 29.96 -5.74 -10.88
N THR A 280 29.84 -6.39 -12.02
CA THR A 280 30.73 -7.46 -12.42
C THR A 280 31.93 -6.82 -13.06
N SER A 281 33.00 -6.60 -12.35
CA SER A 281 34.24 -6.21 -12.99
C SER A 281 35.47 -6.69 -12.26
N THR A 282 36.44 -6.90 -13.06
CA THR A 282 37.78 -7.33 -12.85
C THR A 282 38.61 -6.31 -12.06
N SER A 283 39.39 -6.76 -11.12
CA SER A 283 40.60 -6.19 -10.49
C SER A 283 40.73 -4.69 -10.10
N ALA A 284 40.04 -3.76 -10.73
CA ALA A 284 39.96 -2.37 -10.23
C ALA A 284 38.94 -2.18 -9.11
N ASP A 285 38.12 -3.15 -8.89
CA ASP A 285 36.95 -3.08 -8.03
C ASP A 285 37.18 -3.54 -6.59
N ALA A 286 38.35 -4.00 -6.24
CA ALA A 286 38.65 -4.38 -4.86
C ALA A 286 38.49 -3.18 -3.90
N ALA A 287 38.87 -1.99 -4.30
CA ALA A 287 38.68 -0.78 -3.48
C ALA A 287 37.24 -0.30 -3.42
N LEU A 288 36.49 -0.41 -4.53
CA LEU A 288 35.05 -0.18 -4.56
C LEU A 288 34.30 -1.24 -3.76
N THR A 289 34.75 -2.48 -3.80
CA THR A 289 34.15 -3.62 -3.10
C THR A 289 34.20 -3.44 -1.58
N TYR A 290 35.22 -2.79 -1.03
CA TYR A 290 35.32 -2.56 0.41
C TYR A 290 34.28 -1.54 0.91
N GLY A 291 34.04 -0.45 0.21
CA GLY A 291 33.02 0.55 0.56
C GLY A 291 31.59 0.06 0.30
N LEU A 292 31.36 -0.50 -0.87
CA LEU A 292 30.06 -1.04 -1.29
C LEU A 292 29.73 -2.36 -0.57
N GLY A 293 30.74 -3.14 -0.19
CA GLY A 293 30.59 -4.39 0.54
C GLY A 293 29.91 -4.21 1.91
N TYR A 294 30.20 -3.14 2.62
CA TYR A 294 29.54 -2.83 3.89
C TYR A 294 28.05 -2.55 3.72
N GLU A 295 27.67 -1.76 2.72
CA GLU A 295 26.27 -1.48 2.43
C GLU A 295 25.53 -2.74 1.98
N TRP A 296 26.14 -3.55 1.12
CA TRP A 296 25.57 -4.83 0.71
C TRP A 296 25.42 -5.81 1.86
N MET A 297 26.43 -5.92 2.75
CA MET A 297 26.35 -6.77 3.96
C MET A 297 25.24 -6.31 4.90
N ARG A 298 25.03 -5.01 5.01
CA ARG A 298 24.00 -4.43 5.88
C ARG A 298 22.59 -4.60 5.31
N ASN A 299 22.40 -4.31 4.04
CA ASN A 299 21.09 -4.22 3.39
C ASN A 299 20.76 -5.48 2.55
N GLY A 300 21.76 -6.28 2.16
CA GLY A 300 21.62 -7.39 1.22
C GLY A 300 21.52 -6.97 -0.26
N PHE A 301 21.64 -5.68 -0.54
CA PHE A 301 21.72 -5.08 -1.88
C PHE A 301 22.31 -3.67 -1.77
N LEU A 302 22.71 -3.11 -2.91
CA LEU A 302 23.21 -1.73 -2.98
C LEU A 302 22.05 -0.75 -3.06
N GLY A 303 22.06 0.31 -2.27
CA GLY A 303 21.08 1.39 -2.32
C GLY A 303 21.23 2.30 -3.53
N VAL A 304 22.42 2.29 -4.13
CA VAL A 304 22.76 3.04 -5.37
C VAL A 304 23.57 2.13 -6.27
N VAL A 305 23.18 1.99 -7.53
CA VAL A 305 23.92 1.24 -8.57
C VAL A 305 24.27 2.21 -9.69
N GLN A 306 25.56 2.43 -9.92
CA GLN A 306 26.09 3.37 -10.92
C GLN A 306 25.47 4.78 -10.84
N GLY A 307 25.32 5.30 -9.63
CA GLY A 307 24.72 6.62 -9.41
C GLY A 307 23.19 6.65 -9.41
N ILE A 308 22.52 5.55 -9.75
CA ILE A 308 21.06 5.45 -9.80
C ILE A 308 20.52 4.90 -8.46
N PRO A 309 19.60 5.57 -7.79
CA PRO A 309 18.97 5.08 -6.56
C PRO A 309 18.16 3.81 -6.81
N VAL A 310 18.27 2.86 -5.88
CA VAL A 310 17.64 1.54 -5.96
C VAL A 310 16.58 1.42 -4.88
N PHE A 311 15.41 0.93 -5.26
CA PHE A 311 14.30 0.70 -4.35
C PHE A 311 13.83 -0.76 -4.37
N GLU A 312 13.76 -1.32 -3.18
CA GLU A 312 13.22 -2.66 -2.99
C GLU A 312 11.69 -2.65 -3.14
N MET A 313 11.18 -3.41 -4.10
CA MET A 313 9.77 -3.75 -4.17
C MET A 313 9.48 -4.85 -3.15
N ARG A 314 8.79 -4.50 -2.09
CA ARG A 314 8.41 -5.46 -1.05
C ARG A 314 7.40 -6.45 -1.61
N ASN A 315 7.77 -7.73 -1.64
CA ASN A 315 6.89 -8.80 -2.07
C ASN A 315 5.85 -9.14 -0.99
N ALA A 316 4.70 -9.62 -1.43
CA ALA A 316 3.63 -10.11 -0.56
C ALA A 316 3.40 -11.59 -0.83
N MET A 317 2.90 -12.31 0.16
CA MET A 317 2.46 -13.69 -0.01
C MET A 317 1.05 -13.73 -0.60
N LEU A 318 0.78 -14.75 -1.39
CA LEU A 318 -0.58 -15.01 -1.86
C LEU A 318 -1.50 -15.35 -0.68
N PRO A 319 -2.77 -14.94 -0.71
CA PRO A 319 -3.73 -15.24 0.34
C PRO A 319 -3.82 -16.73 0.63
N GLY A 320 -3.85 -17.10 1.90
CA GLY A 320 -3.93 -18.50 2.35
C GLY A 320 -2.65 -19.32 2.26
N GLN A 321 -1.57 -18.79 1.67
CA GLN A 321 -0.33 -19.55 1.46
C GLN A 321 0.77 -19.31 2.50
N VAL A 322 0.53 -18.45 3.48
CA VAL A 322 1.51 -18.12 4.52
C VAL A 322 1.96 -19.38 5.32
N ASN A 323 1.00 -20.25 5.61
CA ASN A 323 1.23 -21.45 6.41
C ASN A 323 1.29 -22.74 5.59
N THR A 324 1.28 -22.65 4.25
CA THR A 324 1.24 -23.81 3.35
C THR A 324 2.39 -23.78 2.35
N ALA A 325 2.09 -23.37 1.12
CA ALA A 325 3.02 -23.50 -0.01
C ALA A 325 4.03 -22.33 -0.13
N GLY A 326 3.88 -21.25 0.64
CA GLY A 326 4.78 -20.10 0.59
C GLY A 326 4.78 -19.33 -0.74
N GLY A 327 3.69 -19.38 -1.51
CA GLY A 327 3.58 -18.71 -2.80
C GLY A 327 3.68 -17.19 -2.67
N MET A 328 4.52 -16.59 -3.50
CA MET A 328 4.72 -15.13 -3.52
C MET A 328 3.98 -14.48 -4.68
N LEU A 329 3.53 -13.25 -4.46
CA LEU A 329 2.81 -12.46 -5.45
C LEU A 329 3.68 -12.10 -6.64
N MET A 330 4.91 -11.63 -6.39
CA MET A 330 5.87 -11.25 -7.43
C MET A 330 6.86 -12.39 -7.62
N THR A 331 6.94 -12.92 -8.83
CA THR A 331 7.82 -14.06 -9.16
C THR A 331 8.84 -13.75 -10.23
N ASP A 332 8.72 -12.61 -10.93
CA ASP A 332 9.62 -12.21 -11.99
C ASP A 332 11.06 -11.94 -11.51
N THR A 333 12.00 -11.98 -12.45
CA THR A 333 13.42 -11.69 -12.25
C THR A 333 13.84 -10.39 -12.94
N ASN A 334 12.90 -9.46 -13.10
CA ASN A 334 13.11 -8.20 -13.80
C ASN A 334 13.46 -7.06 -12.85
N ALA A 335 14.25 -6.13 -13.34
CA ALA A 335 14.41 -4.81 -12.75
C ALA A 335 13.76 -3.77 -13.66
N TYR A 336 13.01 -2.88 -13.05
CA TYR A 336 12.26 -1.82 -13.71
C TYR A 336 12.94 -0.49 -13.45
N LEU A 337 13.13 0.30 -14.48
CA LEU A 337 13.68 1.65 -14.40
C LEU A 337 12.57 2.63 -14.75
N ALA A 338 12.37 3.62 -13.91
CA ALA A 338 11.39 4.66 -14.17
C ALA A 338 11.96 6.01 -13.77
N ALA A 339 11.67 7.02 -14.58
CA ALA A 339 11.94 8.40 -14.25
C ALA A 339 10.72 9.02 -13.57
N ARG A 340 10.94 9.77 -12.53
CA ARG A 340 9.91 10.65 -11.96
C ARG A 340 9.90 11.92 -12.79
N ALA A 341 8.91 12.09 -13.64
CA ALA A 341 8.74 13.35 -14.36
C ALA A 341 8.51 14.50 -13.35
N GLY A 342 9.28 15.58 -13.48
CA GLY A 342 9.35 16.66 -12.49
C GLY A 342 8.03 17.34 -12.20
N ASP A 343 7.12 17.46 -13.19
CA ASP A 343 5.89 18.26 -13.08
C ASP A 343 4.60 17.43 -13.17
N GLY A 344 4.53 16.32 -12.47
CA GLY A 344 3.24 15.70 -12.19
C GLY A 344 2.90 14.45 -12.99
N TYR A 345 3.75 13.96 -13.86
CA TYR A 345 3.51 12.73 -14.62
C TYR A 345 4.23 11.54 -13.96
N ALA A 346 3.58 10.96 -12.98
CA ALA A 346 4.04 9.68 -12.44
C ALA A 346 3.82 8.56 -13.48
N PRO A 347 4.68 7.52 -13.55
CA PRO A 347 4.50 6.41 -14.48
C PRO A 347 3.25 5.57 -14.19
N ILE A 348 2.73 5.62 -12.97
CA ILE A 348 1.51 4.90 -12.55
C ILE A 348 0.61 5.86 -11.77
N TYR A 349 -0.68 5.81 -12.06
CA TYR A 349 -1.71 6.54 -11.32
C TYR A 349 -2.63 5.58 -10.60
N ILE A 350 -2.98 5.94 -9.36
CA ILE A 350 -3.93 5.21 -8.53
C ILE A 350 -5.12 6.12 -8.30
N GLY A 351 -6.24 5.80 -8.95
CA GLY A 351 -7.53 6.46 -8.70
C GLY A 351 -8.19 5.87 -7.47
N VAL A 352 -8.52 6.70 -6.50
CA VAL A 352 -9.26 6.33 -5.29
C VAL A 352 -10.57 7.09 -5.29
N GLU A 353 -11.67 6.41 -5.05
CA GLU A 353 -12.98 7.05 -5.02
C GLU A 353 -13.11 7.99 -3.83
N GLU A 354 -13.54 9.23 -4.10
CA GLU A 354 -13.72 10.26 -3.08
C GLU A 354 -14.97 9.97 -2.25
N GLY A 355 -14.89 10.16 -0.93
CA GLY A 355 -16.02 10.01 -0.02
C GLY A 355 -16.18 8.61 0.58
N THR A 356 -15.99 7.56 -0.18
CA THR A 356 -16.10 6.16 0.30
C THR A 356 -14.88 5.32 -0.10
N PRO A 357 -13.64 5.74 0.24
CA PRO A 357 -12.46 5.00 -0.18
C PRO A 357 -12.41 3.59 0.39
N ILE A 358 -13.06 3.37 1.56
CA ILE A 358 -13.25 2.06 2.18
C ILE A 358 -14.57 2.06 2.92
N THR A 359 -15.33 1.01 2.73
CA THR A 359 -16.47 0.65 3.57
C THR A 359 -16.23 -0.73 4.15
N LEU A 360 -16.53 -0.88 5.42
CA LEU A 360 -16.50 -2.16 6.11
C LEU A 360 -17.90 -2.43 6.63
N GLU A 361 -18.47 -3.57 6.26
CA GLU A 361 -19.78 -4.00 6.68
C GLU A 361 -19.66 -5.31 7.46
N LEU A 362 -20.25 -5.32 8.64
CA LEU A 362 -20.39 -6.49 9.48
C LEU A 362 -21.80 -7.04 9.29
N THR A 363 -21.91 -8.29 8.91
CA THR A 363 -23.21 -8.97 8.77
C THR A 363 -23.22 -10.21 9.65
N PRO A 364 -24.25 -10.39 10.51
CA PRO A 364 -24.41 -11.62 11.27
C PRO A 364 -24.65 -12.77 10.30
N SER A 365 -23.99 -13.90 10.53
CA SER A 365 -24.30 -15.14 9.84
C SER A 365 -25.57 -15.77 10.43
N GLU A 366 -26.38 -16.39 9.60
CA GLU A 366 -27.58 -17.14 10.03
C GLU A 366 -27.23 -18.47 10.72
N THR A 367 -25.94 -18.81 10.78
CA THR A 367 -25.49 -20.08 11.36
C THR A 367 -25.50 -20.04 12.89
N ALA A 368 -25.79 -21.18 13.51
CA ALA A 368 -25.90 -21.34 14.96
C ALA A 368 -24.59 -21.06 15.75
N ASP A 369 -23.48 -20.90 15.05
CA ASP A 369 -22.16 -20.66 15.63
C ASP A 369 -21.84 -19.17 15.86
N MET A 370 -22.81 -18.28 15.67
CA MET A 370 -22.69 -16.83 15.89
C MET A 370 -21.47 -16.22 15.17
N THR A 371 -21.33 -16.52 13.89
CA THR A 371 -20.25 -15.99 13.06
C THR A 371 -20.65 -14.65 12.45
N LEU A 372 -19.76 -13.67 12.50
CA LEU A 372 -19.87 -12.40 11.80
C LEU A 372 -19.10 -12.47 10.48
N ASN A 373 -19.76 -12.17 9.41
CA ASN A 373 -19.10 -11.92 8.13
C ASN A 373 -18.64 -10.46 8.08
N VAL A 374 -17.37 -10.27 7.79
CA VAL A 374 -16.74 -8.95 7.68
C VAL A 374 -16.45 -8.71 6.21
N ASN A 375 -17.26 -7.88 5.58
CA ASN A 375 -17.09 -7.48 4.20
C ASN A 375 -16.39 -6.12 4.16
N MET A 376 -15.25 -6.07 3.47
CA MET A 376 -14.53 -4.83 3.23
C MET A 376 -14.53 -4.53 1.75
N THR A 377 -14.98 -3.34 1.38
CA THR A 377 -15.00 -2.88 -0.01
C THR A 377 -14.19 -1.61 -0.13
N ALA A 378 -13.35 -1.54 -1.16
CA ALA A 378 -12.58 -0.36 -1.52
C ALA A 378 -12.70 -0.14 -3.02
N SER A 379 -12.89 1.12 -3.45
CA SER A 379 -12.98 1.47 -4.87
C SER A 379 -11.66 2.07 -5.34
N LEU A 380 -10.94 1.33 -6.18
CA LEU A 380 -9.63 1.72 -6.72
C LEU A 380 -9.51 1.39 -8.20
N ASP A 381 -8.68 2.15 -8.90
CA ASP A 381 -8.15 1.81 -10.23
C ASP A 381 -6.66 2.13 -10.29
N VAL A 382 -5.88 1.25 -10.89
CA VAL A 382 -4.43 1.42 -11.04
C VAL A 382 -4.07 1.29 -12.51
N LYS A 383 -3.58 2.39 -13.09
CA LYS A 383 -3.21 2.41 -14.50
C LYS A 383 -1.84 3.02 -14.74
N PRO A 384 -1.06 2.45 -15.67
CA PRO A 384 0.15 3.08 -16.15
C PRO A 384 -0.21 4.23 -17.10
N VAL A 385 0.62 5.27 -17.10
CA VAL A 385 0.49 6.43 -17.97
C VAL A 385 1.73 6.50 -18.88
N PHE A 386 1.50 6.53 -20.18
CA PHE A 386 2.57 6.37 -21.17
C PHE A 386 3.32 7.66 -21.55
N ALA A 387 3.02 8.78 -20.90
CA ALA A 387 3.85 9.98 -21.04
C ALA A 387 5.29 9.75 -20.60
N THR A 388 5.46 8.91 -19.57
CA THR A 388 6.77 8.55 -19.04
C THR A 388 7.16 7.17 -19.55
N LYS A 389 8.25 7.08 -20.30
CA LYS A 389 8.80 5.80 -20.75
C LYS A 389 9.44 5.06 -19.57
N MET A 390 9.41 3.76 -19.65
CA MET A 390 10.00 2.86 -18.66
C MET A 390 11.07 1.99 -19.30
N GLY A 391 12.12 1.69 -18.55
CA GLY A 391 13.14 0.71 -18.91
C GLY A 391 12.93 -0.61 -18.19
N VAL A 392 13.31 -1.72 -18.79
CA VAL A 392 13.25 -3.04 -18.18
C VAL A 392 14.51 -3.84 -18.49
N ILE A 393 15.14 -4.35 -17.44
CA ILE A 393 16.20 -5.35 -17.55
C ILE A 393 15.60 -6.69 -17.11
N LYS A 394 15.53 -7.64 -18.05
CA LYS A 394 14.91 -8.94 -17.85
C LYS A 394 15.96 -10.00 -17.43
N ASN A 395 15.48 -11.09 -16.85
CA ASN A 395 16.27 -12.29 -16.58
C ASN A 395 17.56 -12.04 -15.78
N ILE A 396 17.48 -11.25 -14.74
CA ILE A 396 18.58 -11.07 -13.79
C ILE A 396 18.68 -12.33 -12.93
N SER A 397 19.56 -13.23 -13.34
CA SER A 397 19.72 -14.57 -12.72
C SER A 397 21.01 -14.67 -11.89
#